data_a1f6bc3a6571ec3b729c54ab53b6ed3b
#
_entry.id   a1f6bc3a6571ec3b729c54ab53b6ed3b
#
_cell.length_a   1.000
_cell.length_b   1.000
_cell.length_c   1.000
_cell.angle_alpha   90.00
_cell.angle_beta   90.00
_cell.angle_gamma   90.00
#
_symmetry.space_group_name_H-M   'P 1'
#
loop_
_entity.id
_entity.type
_entity.pdbx_description
1 polymer ?
#
loop_
_entity_poly.entity_id
_entity_poly.type
_entity_poly.pdbx_seq_one_letter_code
_entity_poly.pdbx_strand_id
1 'polypeptide(L)'
;FMVVSGFLGAGKTTTMIALAEYMDRNIGKTAIIANDLGANLVDTSLTQTSGCTVAEIGNDCICYQMDNTVDQIRRLRDKEGATFVMSDIPGCGVGALDHVYHTLHDDNADEFTLSPFMVMVDPERLRMIMPEHADINLPEELVYLLKLQLEEADLIVLNKIDLLDEPTIERYMGFLHEACPDIPAMKISAKDKTGIPELAEYLTTHETALKNFSVRNNQEFADAEA
;
A
#
# COMPACT_ATOMS: atom_id res chain seq x y z
N PHE A 1 -10.27 5.62 -5.42
CA PHE A 1 -9.08 4.86 -5.80
C PHE A 1 -8.03 4.91 -4.69
N MET A 2 -7.26 3.84 -4.53
CA MET A 2 -6.23 3.73 -3.51
C MET A 2 -5.02 2.95 -4.03
N VAL A 3 -3.81 3.33 -3.59
CA VAL A 3 -2.58 2.57 -3.82
C VAL A 3 -2.07 1.98 -2.50
N VAL A 4 -1.61 0.74 -2.58
CA VAL A 4 -0.96 0.00 -1.50
C VAL A 4 0.51 -0.16 -1.81
N SER A 5 1.37 0.34 -0.94
CA SER A 5 2.82 0.14 -0.98
C SER A 5 3.30 -0.67 0.21
N GLY A 6 4.57 -0.93 0.25
CA GLY A 6 5.24 -1.68 1.32
C GLY A 6 6.11 -2.81 0.77
N PHE A 7 7.07 -3.24 1.55
CA PHE A 7 8.07 -4.21 1.13
C PHE A 7 7.51 -5.55 0.67
N LEU A 8 8.32 -6.27 -0.10
CA LEU A 8 8.01 -7.64 -0.49
C LEU A 8 7.78 -8.49 0.78
N GLY A 9 6.67 -9.22 0.77
CA GLY A 9 6.27 -10.05 1.91
C GLY A 9 5.51 -9.32 3.03
N ALA A 10 5.29 -8.00 2.95
CA ALA A 10 4.49 -7.25 3.95
C ALA A 10 3.01 -7.67 3.97
N GLY A 11 2.53 -8.39 2.95
CA GLY A 11 1.18 -8.91 2.87
C GLY A 11 0.20 -8.02 2.10
N LYS A 12 0.68 -7.20 1.16
CA LYS A 12 -0.14 -6.30 0.32
C LYS A 12 -1.30 -7.03 -0.32
N THR A 13 -1.01 -8.04 -1.13
CA THR A 13 -2.03 -8.84 -1.86
C THR A 13 -3.04 -9.48 -0.91
N THR A 14 -2.58 -10.09 0.18
CA THR A 14 -3.46 -10.71 1.19
C THR A 14 -4.39 -9.67 1.82
N THR A 15 -3.87 -8.49 2.12
CA THR A 15 -4.67 -7.39 2.69
C THR A 15 -5.67 -6.84 1.70
N MET A 16 -5.28 -6.62 0.44
CA MET A 16 -6.22 -6.18 -0.61
C MET A 16 -7.36 -7.17 -0.81
N ILE A 17 -7.06 -8.46 -0.81
CA ILE A 17 -8.10 -9.51 -0.90
C ILE A 17 -9.02 -9.46 0.32
N ALA A 18 -8.47 -9.38 1.54
CA ALA A 18 -9.27 -9.33 2.75
C ALA A 18 -10.16 -8.06 2.82
N LEU A 19 -9.63 -6.92 2.37
CA LEU A 19 -10.38 -5.67 2.23
C LEU A 19 -11.49 -5.82 1.18
N ALA A 20 -11.18 -6.32 -0.02
CA ALA A 20 -12.16 -6.50 -1.09
C ALA A 20 -13.31 -7.42 -0.63
N GLU A 21 -13.00 -8.55 -0.02
CA GLU A 21 -14.01 -9.46 0.52
C GLU A 21 -14.91 -8.83 1.61
N TYR A 22 -14.33 -7.99 2.46
CA TYR A 22 -15.09 -7.28 3.50
C TYR A 22 -15.94 -6.18 2.91
N MET A 23 -15.35 -5.36 2.03
CA MET A 23 -16.02 -4.21 1.42
C MET A 23 -17.14 -4.64 0.48
N ASP A 24 -16.96 -5.68 -0.32
CA ASP A 24 -18.01 -6.24 -1.19
C ASP A 24 -19.27 -6.66 -0.43
N ARG A 25 -19.10 -7.12 0.81
CA ARG A 25 -20.23 -7.55 1.64
C ARG A 25 -20.91 -6.43 2.41
N ASN A 26 -20.17 -5.35 2.74
CA ASN A 26 -20.60 -4.39 3.74
C ASN A 26 -20.68 -2.94 3.23
N ILE A 27 -19.97 -2.59 2.16
CA ILE A 27 -19.80 -1.21 1.71
C ILE A 27 -20.21 -1.05 0.25
N GLY A 28 -19.56 -1.78 -0.65
CA GLY A 28 -19.83 -1.70 -2.09
C GLY A 28 -18.79 -2.49 -2.88
N LYS A 29 -19.09 -2.70 -4.16
CA LYS A 29 -18.24 -3.54 -5.02
C LYS A 29 -16.82 -2.99 -5.14
N THR A 30 -15.85 -3.83 -4.87
CA THR A 30 -14.43 -3.51 -4.88
C THR A 30 -13.71 -4.24 -6.01
N ALA A 31 -12.74 -3.59 -6.62
CA ALA A 31 -11.90 -4.19 -7.64
C ALA A 31 -10.41 -3.98 -7.32
N ILE A 32 -9.58 -4.87 -7.82
CA ILE A 32 -8.13 -4.83 -7.66
C ILE A 32 -7.49 -4.68 -9.05
N ILE A 33 -6.59 -3.72 -9.20
CA ILE A 33 -5.67 -3.63 -10.32
C ILE A 33 -4.35 -4.25 -9.85
N ALA A 34 -4.05 -5.44 -10.33
CA ALA A 34 -2.80 -6.12 -10.04
C ALA A 34 -1.68 -5.57 -10.93
N ASN A 35 -0.63 -5.09 -10.31
CA ASN A 35 0.55 -4.56 -10.98
C ASN A 35 1.68 -5.60 -10.91
N ASP A 36 1.72 -6.53 -11.87
CA ASP A 36 2.72 -7.61 -11.89
C ASP A 36 3.89 -7.26 -12.80
N LEU A 37 5.06 -7.05 -12.22
CA LEU A 37 6.32 -6.81 -12.95
C LEU A 37 7.03 -8.10 -13.39
N GLY A 38 6.47 -9.26 -13.12
CA GLY A 38 7.12 -10.54 -13.39
C GLY A 38 6.18 -11.65 -13.83
N ALA A 39 6.74 -12.65 -14.48
CA ALA A 39 6.04 -13.86 -14.96
C ALA A 39 5.47 -14.76 -13.83
N ASN A 40 5.39 -14.28 -12.61
CA ASN A 40 4.86 -15.01 -11.47
C ASN A 40 3.40 -14.64 -11.22
N LEU A 41 2.53 -15.28 -11.95
CA LEU A 41 1.05 -15.32 -11.81
C LEU A 41 0.53 -15.71 -10.39
N VAL A 42 1.39 -15.72 -9.37
CA VAL A 42 1.00 -16.19 -8.02
C VAL A 42 0.00 -15.24 -7.39
N ASP A 43 0.21 -13.93 -7.52
CA ASP A 43 -0.68 -12.93 -6.92
C ASP A 43 -1.99 -12.85 -7.71
N THR A 44 -1.93 -12.92 -9.03
CA THR A 44 -3.13 -12.96 -9.89
C THR A 44 -3.95 -14.23 -9.66
N SER A 45 -3.30 -15.39 -9.48
CA SER A 45 -4.02 -16.65 -9.20
C SER A 45 -4.70 -16.61 -7.82
N LEU A 46 -4.12 -15.97 -6.82
CA LEU A 46 -4.70 -15.76 -5.50
C LEU A 46 -5.93 -14.85 -5.56
N THR A 47 -5.85 -13.75 -6.26
CA THR A 47 -6.97 -12.82 -6.44
C THR A 47 -8.11 -13.45 -7.24
N GLN A 48 -7.83 -14.17 -8.32
CA GLN A 48 -8.83 -14.90 -9.08
C GLN A 48 -9.52 -16.00 -8.26
N THR A 49 -8.79 -16.68 -7.38
CA THR A 49 -9.34 -17.73 -6.52
C THR A 49 -10.25 -17.18 -5.43
N SER A 50 -10.02 -15.94 -4.99
CA SER A 50 -10.84 -15.27 -3.96
C SER A 50 -12.21 -14.79 -4.45
N GLY A 51 -12.47 -14.80 -5.76
CA GLY A 51 -13.71 -14.28 -6.36
C GLY A 51 -13.78 -12.75 -6.47
N CYS A 52 -12.69 -12.04 -6.18
CA CYS A 52 -12.59 -10.59 -6.35
C CYS A 52 -12.58 -10.20 -7.83
N THR A 53 -13.10 -9.03 -8.16
CA THR A 53 -12.95 -8.44 -9.50
C THR A 53 -11.51 -7.95 -9.68
N VAL A 54 -10.80 -8.48 -10.66
CA VAL A 54 -9.39 -8.17 -10.91
C VAL A 54 -9.17 -7.70 -12.34
N ALA A 55 -8.42 -6.64 -12.50
CA ALA A 55 -7.81 -6.22 -13.77
C ALA A 55 -6.29 -6.32 -13.64
N GLU A 56 -5.60 -6.55 -14.73
CA GLU A 56 -4.14 -6.63 -14.77
C GLU A 56 -3.57 -5.45 -15.57
N ILE A 57 -2.52 -4.84 -15.02
CA ILE A 57 -1.65 -3.93 -15.76
C ILE A 57 -0.28 -4.60 -15.79
N GLY A 58 0.13 -5.09 -16.97
CA GLY A 58 1.40 -5.77 -17.17
C GLY A 58 2.46 -4.87 -17.78
N ASN A 59 3.70 -5.34 -17.72
CA ASN A 59 4.93 -4.85 -18.33
C ASN A 59 5.66 -3.71 -17.60
N ASP A 60 4.98 -2.82 -16.87
CA ASP A 60 5.61 -1.71 -16.14
C ASP A 60 4.79 -1.31 -14.91
N CYS A 61 5.39 -0.54 -13.99
CA CYS A 61 4.68 0.03 -12.84
C CYS A 61 3.54 0.95 -13.29
N ILE A 62 2.43 0.95 -12.55
CA ILE A 62 1.31 1.88 -12.79
C ILE A 62 1.75 3.33 -12.88
N CYS A 63 2.83 3.70 -12.19
CA CYS A 63 3.43 5.05 -12.22
C CYS A 63 3.84 5.50 -13.63
N TYR A 64 4.21 4.55 -14.49
CA TYR A 64 4.63 4.83 -15.88
C TYR A 64 3.52 4.60 -16.91
N GLN A 65 2.36 4.11 -16.46
CA GLN A 65 1.22 3.77 -17.31
C GLN A 65 -0.08 4.44 -16.85
N MET A 66 0.00 5.72 -16.48
CA MET A 66 -1.14 6.42 -15.87
C MET A 66 -2.39 6.42 -16.76
N ASP A 67 -2.25 6.64 -18.08
CA ASP A 67 -3.39 6.61 -19.01
C ASP A 67 -4.09 5.23 -18.98
N ASN A 68 -3.30 4.15 -19.03
CA ASN A 68 -3.82 2.79 -18.94
C ASN A 68 -4.47 2.52 -17.57
N THR A 69 -3.88 3.03 -16.50
CA THR A 69 -4.42 2.91 -15.14
C THR A 69 -5.80 3.59 -15.03
N VAL A 70 -5.90 4.82 -15.51
CA VAL A 70 -7.17 5.57 -15.55
C VAL A 70 -8.23 4.82 -16.38
N ASP A 71 -7.86 4.31 -17.55
CA ASP A 71 -8.76 3.54 -18.40
C ASP A 71 -9.25 2.25 -17.71
N GLN A 72 -8.39 1.56 -16.96
CA GLN A 72 -8.79 0.39 -16.19
C GLN A 72 -9.71 0.76 -15.03
N ILE A 73 -9.45 1.85 -14.30
CA ILE A 73 -10.34 2.33 -13.23
C ILE A 73 -11.73 2.63 -13.82
N ARG A 74 -11.80 3.36 -14.94
CA ARG A 74 -13.06 3.66 -15.65
C ARG A 74 -13.79 2.38 -16.07
N ARG A 75 -13.07 1.44 -16.65
CA ARG A 75 -13.64 0.15 -17.07
C ARG A 75 -14.23 -0.61 -15.88
N LEU A 76 -13.49 -0.69 -14.77
CA LEU A 76 -13.96 -1.37 -13.55
C LEU A 76 -15.19 -0.69 -12.97
N ARG A 77 -15.22 0.64 -12.94
CA ARG A 77 -16.40 1.41 -12.53
C ARG A 77 -17.60 1.17 -13.46
N ASP A 78 -17.42 1.38 -14.76
CA ASP A 78 -18.54 1.50 -15.72
C ASP A 78 -19.09 0.12 -16.16
N LYS A 79 -18.23 -0.90 -16.25
CA LYS A 79 -18.62 -2.24 -16.70
C LYS A 79 -18.83 -3.23 -15.58
N GLU A 80 -18.01 -3.13 -14.54
CA GLU A 80 -18.08 -4.07 -13.42
C GLU A 80 -18.85 -3.50 -12.23
N GLY A 81 -19.13 -2.19 -12.20
CA GLY A 81 -19.84 -1.51 -11.12
C GLY A 81 -19.01 -1.36 -9.86
N ALA A 82 -17.66 -1.34 -9.98
CA ALA A 82 -16.79 -1.12 -8.84
C ALA A 82 -16.96 0.30 -8.30
N THR A 83 -17.16 0.41 -7.01
CA THR A 83 -17.23 1.68 -6.26
C THR A 83 -15.91 2.02 -5.57
N PHE A 84 -15.06 1.01 -5.39
CA PHE A 84 -13.73 1.15 -4.82
C PHE A 84 -12.71 0.35 -5.63
N VAL A 85 -11.59 0.96 -6.00
CA VAL A 85 -10.53 0.30 -6.77
C VAL A 85 -9.22 0.44 -6.04
N MET A 86 -8.54 -0.68 -5.82
CA MET A 86 -7.23 -0.75 -5.19
C MET A 86 -6.18 -1.18 -6.20
N SER A 87 -4.99 -0.62 -6.10
CA SER A 87 -3.81 -1.13 -6.82
C SER A 87 -2.62 -1.22 -5.88
N ASP A 88 -1.73 -2.16 -6.14
CA ASP A 88 -0.43 -2.18 -5.49
C ASP A 88 0.65 -1.57 -6.38
N ILE A 89 1.78 -1.25 -5.76
CA ILE A 89 3.02 -0.91 -6.44
C ILE A 89 4.12 -1.87 -6.00
N PRO A 90 5.19 -2.06 -6.80
CA PRO A 90 6.31 -2.89 -6.43
C PRO A 90 6.87 -2.52 -5.04
N GLY A 91 7.37 -3.52 -4.31
CA GLY A 91 7.72 -3.39 -2.91
C GLY A 91 8.86 -2.42 -2.56
N CYS A 92 9.63 -1.98 -3.55
CA CYS A 92 10.67 -0.94 -3.42
C CYS A 92 10.18 0.47 -3.78
N GLY A 93 8.94 0.61 -4.28
CA GLY A 93 8.43 1.88 -4.81
C GLY A 93 8.32 2.99 -3.77
N VAL A 94 9.00 4.10 -4.02
CA VAL A 94 8.80 5.41 -3.40
C VAL A 94 8.46 6.40 -4.52
N GLY A 95 7.67 7.41 -4.22
CA GLY A 95 7.22 8.40 -5.21
C GLY A 95 5.82 8.12 -5.76
N ALA A 96 5.04 7.26 -5.12
CA ALA A 96 3.65 7.01 -5.51
C ALA A 96 2.76 8.25 -5.34
N LEU A 97 3.03 9.09 -4.35
CA LEU A 97 2.32 10.36 -4.20
C LEU A 97 2.54 11.26 -5.41
N ASP A 98 3.78 11.44 -5.85
CA ASP A 98 4.09 12.31 -6.99
C ASP A 98 3.59 11.72 -8.32
N HIS A 99 3.90 10.44 -8.57
CA HIS A 99 3.68 9.85 -9.88
C HIS A 99 2.27 9.31 -10.10
N VAL A 100 1.53 8.99 -9.02
CA VAL A 100 0.18 8.45 -9.13
C VAL A 100 -0.85 9.41 -8.56
N TYR A 101 -0.70 9.80 -7.29
CA TYR A 101 -1.73 10.57 -6.61
C TYR A 101 -1.86 12.00 -7.15
N HIS A 102 -0.75 12.74 -7.27
CA HIS A 102 -0.79 14.08 -7.85
C HIS A 102 -1.24 14.06 -9.30
N THR A 103 -0.76 13.11 -10.11
CA THR A 103 -1.20 12.96 -11.51
C THR A 103 -2.70 12.69 -11.61
N LEU A 104 -3.23 11.76 -10.79
CA LEU A 104 -4.68 11.49 -10.78
C LEU A 104 -5.49 12.69 -10.29
N HIS A 105 -5.01 13.38 -9.26
CA HIS A 105 -5.67 14.56 -8.73
C HIS A 105 -5.71 15.69 -9.76
N ASP A 106 -4.58 16.01 -10.39
CA ASP A 106 -4.46 17.16 -11.30
C ASP A 106 -5.29 16.97 -12.58
N ASP A 107 -5.33 15.72 -13.08
CA ASP A 107 -5.99 15.43 -14.35
C ASP A 107 -7.42 14.91 -14.20
N ASN A 108 -7.81 14.38 -13.02
CA ASN A 108 -9.06 13.64 -12.83
C ASN A 108 -9.76 13.94 -11.48
N ALA A 109 -9.51 15.08 -10.84
CA ALA A 109 -10.07 15.42 -9.52
C ALA A 109 -11.61 15.38 -9.47
N ASP A 110 -12.27 15.71 -10.56
CA ASP A 110 -13.74 15.69 -10.65
C ASP A 110 -14.32 14.26 -10.85
N GLU A 111 -13.44 13.29 -11.13
CA GLU A 111 -13.85 11.93 -11.49
C GLU A 111 -13.57 10.90 -10.40
N PHE A 112 -12.48 11.06 -9.67
CA PHE A 112 -12.03 10.09 -8.67
C PHE A 112 -11.78 10.72 -7.30
N THR A 113 -12.31 10.09 -6.26
CA THR A 113 -11.87 10.33 -4.89
C THR A 113 -10.64 9.46 -4.60
N LEU A 114 -9.60 10.05 -4.05
CA LEU A 114 -8.37 9.36 -3.71
C LEU A 114 -8.32 9.08 -2.21
N SER A 115 -8.38 7.81 -1.83
CA SER A 115 -8.21 7.37 -0.45
C SER A 115 -6.76 7.54 0.01
N PRO A 116 -6.48 7.49 1.31
CA PRO A 116 -5.13 7.61 1.83
C PRO A 116 -4.14 6.64 1.17
N PHE A 117 -2.95 7.12 0.83
CA PHE A 117 -1.85 6.28 0.38
C PHE A 117 -1.37 5.39 1.51
N MET A 118 -1.58 4.08 1.38
CA MET A 118 -1.32 3.11 2.42
C MET A 118 0.04 2.43 2.24
N VAL A 119 0.89 2.51 3.25
CA VAL A 119 2.15 1.78 3.31
C VAL A 119 2.09 0.67 4.36
N MET A 120 2.30 -0.55 3.90
CA MET A 120 2.29 -1.73 4.74
C MET A 120 3.67 -2.10 5.23
N VAL A 121 3.78 -2.38 6.52
CA VAL A 121 4.98 -2.92 7.15
C VAL A 121 4.65 -4.23 7.87
N ASP A 122 5.62 -5.13 7.90
CA ASP A 122 5.55 -6.33 8.71
C ASP A 122 6.56 -6.24 9.88
N PRO A 123 6.37 -7.06 10.92
CA PRO A 123 7.21 -6.99 12.12
C PRO A 123 8.71 -7.18 11.87
N GLU A 124 9.07 -8.01 10.89
CA GLU A 124 10.47 -8.29 10.57
C GLU A 124 11.16 -7.06 9.97
N ARG A 125 10.48 -6.39 9.01
CA ARG A 125 11.00 -5.18 8.37
C ARG A 125 11.03 -4.01 9.34
N LEU A 126 9.98 -3.86 10.14
CA LEU A 126 9.94 -2.79 11.13
C LEU A 126 11.06 -2.92 12.15
N ARG A 127 11.33 -4.14 12.64
CA ARG A 127 12.43 -4.43 13.56
C ARG A 127 13.78 -3.97 13.00
N MET A 128 13.99 -4.06 11.69
CA MET A 128 15.26 -3.71 11.06
C MET A 128 15.62 -2.22 11.17
N ILE A 129 14.63 -1.34 11.36
CA ILE A 129 14.84 0.11 11.47
C ILE A 129 14.67 0.64 12.90
N MET A 130 14.33 -0.24 13.85
CA MET A 130 14.18 0.15 15.25
C MET A 130 15.56 0.31 15.93
N PRO A 131 15.76 1.34 16.77
CA PRO A 131 17.07 1.64 17.39
C PRO A 131 17.67 0.49 18.21
N GLU A 132 16.84 -0.30 18.88
CA GLU A 132 17.28 -1.43 19.70
C GLU A 132 17.86 -2.60 18.87
N HIS A 133 17.73 -2.57 17.58
CA HIS A 133 18.24 -3.57 16.64
C HIS A 133 19.30 -3.02 15.69
N ALA A 134 19.97 -1.93 16.09
CA ALA A 134 21.06 -1.31 15.32
C ALA A 134 22.28 -2.24 15.12
N ASP A 135 22.34 -3.37 15.81
CA ASP A 135 23.31 -4.45 15.62
C ASP A 135 23.03 -5.29 14.34
N ILE A 136 21.83 -5.19 13.77
CA ILE A 136 21.54 -5.78 12.48
C ILE A 136 22.26 -4.93 11.42
N ASN A 137 23.35 -5.47 10.88
CA ASN A 137 24.15 -4.79 9.87
C ASN A 137 23.43 -4.80 8.52
N LEU A 138 22.50 -3.86 8.32
CA LEU A 138 21.82 -3.65 7.05
C LEU A 138 22.60 -2.62 6.23
N PRO A 139 22.52 -2.71 4.88
CA PRO A 139 22.92 -1.61 4.01
C PRO A 139 22.18 -0.31 4.42
N GLU A 140 22.92 0.80 4.50
CA GLU A 140 22.34 2.10 4.89
C GLU A 140 21.23 2.52 3.92
N GLU A 141 21.38 2.16 2.65
CA GLU A 141 20.43 2.42 1.57
C GLU A 141 19.09 1.73 1.84
N LEU A 142 19.10 0.50 2.34
CA LEU A 142 17.88 -0.23 2.66
C LEU A 142 17.15 0.40 3.86
N VAL A 143 17.89 0.80 4.89
CA VAL A 143 17.34 1.50 6.06
C VAL A 143 16.73 2.84 5.63
N TYR A 144 17.41 3.57 4.75
CA TYR A 144 16.95 4.82 4.19
C TYR A 144 15.64 4.63 3.39
N LEU A 145 15.60 3.63 2.51
CA LEU A 145 14.42 3.30 1.70
C LEU A 145 13.21 2.95 2.57
N LEU A 146 13.41 2.12 3.62
CA LEU A 146 12.35 1.78 4.57
C LEU A 146 11.76 3.01 5.25
N LYS A 147 12.62 3.95 5.66
CA LYS A 147 12.18 5.20 6.30
C LYS A 147 11.43 6.10 5.33
N LEU A 148 11.94 6.26 4.09
CA LEU A 148 11.28 7.04 3.07
C LEU A 148 9.87 6.52 2.75
N GLN A 149 9.69 5.21 2.67
CA GLN A 149 8.36 4.65 2.46
C GLN A 149 7.39 5.01 3.59
N LEU A 150 7.85 4.98 4.84
CA LEU A 150 7.01 5.39 5.98
C LEU A 150 6.67 6.89 5.92
N GLU A 151 7.65 7.73 5.60
CA GLU A 151 7.46 9.19 5.51
C GLU A 151 6.52 9.60 4.36
N GLU A 152 6.48 8.82 3.27
CA GLU A 152 5.58 9.07 2.14
C GLU A 152 4.13 8.71 2.47
N ALA A 153 3.87 7.78 3.38
CA ALA A 153 2.54 7.27 3.67
C ALA A 153 1.55 8.33 4.17
N ASP A 154 0.28 8.25 3.77
CA ASP A 154 -0.83 8.90 4.47
C ASP A 154 -1.35 8.02 5.61
N LEU A 155 -1.13 6.70 5.50
CA LEU A 155 -1.50 5.71 6.50
C LEU A 155 -0.46 4.60 6.55
N ILE A 156 0.08 4.32 7.74
CA ILE A 156 0.96 3.18 7.96
C ILE A 156 0.16 2.02 8.54
N VAL A 157 0.34 0.81 7.99
CA VAL A 157 -0.36 -0.38 8.47
C VAL A 157 0.63 -1.46 8.88
N LEU A 158 0.72 -1.72 10.20
CA LEU A 158 1.45 -2.86 10.74
C LEU A 158 0.61 -4.12 10.56
N ASN A 159 1.06 -4.99 9.66
CA ASN A 159 0.41 -6.27 9.38
C ASN A 159 1.07 -7.43 10.13
N LYS A 160 0.44 -8.59 10.10
CA LYS A 160 0.91 -9.85 10.72
C LYS A 160 1.03 -9.78 12.24
N ILE A 161 0.13 -9.04 12.89
CA ILE A 161 0.10 -8.97 14.36
C ILE A 161 -0.23 -10.31 15.01
N ASP A 162 -0.79 -11.26 14.26
CA ASP A 162 -1.00 -12.66 14.67
C ASP A 162 0.30 -13.40 15.03
N LEU A 163 1.45 -12.87 14.62
CA LEU A 163 2.78 -13.42 14.94
C LEU A 163 3.40 -12.83 16.21
N LEU A 164 2.74 -11.87 16.85
CA LEU A 164 3.28 -11.07 17.95
C LEU A 164 2.43 -11.20 19.21
N ASP A 165 3.05 -11.00 20.37
CA ASP A 165 2.35 -10.74 21.61
C ASP A 165 1.96 -9.27 21.75
N GLU A 166 0.96 -8.96 22.58
CA GLU A 166 0.43 -7.60 22.73
C GLU A 166 1.50 -6.59 23.18
N PRO A 167 2.42 -6.89 24.13
CA PRO A 167 3.49 -5.96 24.48
C PRO A 167 4.41 -5.61 23.30
N THR A 168 4.67 -6.56 22.40
CA THR A 168 5.46 -6.32 21.18
C THR A 168 4.70 -5.48 20.17
N ILE A 169 3.39 -5.72 20.01
CA ILE A 169 2.53 -4.89 19.16
C ILE A 169 2.53 -3.44 19.66
N GLU A 170 2.30 -3.22 20.95
CA GLU A 170 2.31 -1.87 21.54
C GLU A 170 3.64 -1.15 21.35
N ARG A 171 4.76 -1.87 21.52
CA ARG A 171 6.10 -1.32 21.29
C ARG A 171 6.30 -0.90 19.83
N TYR A 172 5.87 -1.72 18.87
CA TYR A 172 6.01 -1.41 17.45
C TYR A 172 5.11 -0.26 17.03
N MET A 173 3.89 -0.22 17.53
CA MET A 173 3.00 0.93 17.31
C MET A 173 3.55 2.22 17.93
N GLY A 174 4.12 2.13 19.12
CA GLY A 174 4.80 3.24 19.76
C GLY A 174 5.98 3.77 18.93
N PHE A 175 6.81 2.88 18.41
CA PHE A 175 7.90 3.26 17.50
C PHE A 175 7.39 3.97 16.23
N LEU A 176 6.34 3.44 15.59
CA LEU A 176 5.76 4.09 14.41
C LEU A 176 5.23 5.49 14.72
N HIS A 177 4.59 5.66 15.86
CA HIS A 177 4.09 6.96 16.32
C HIS A 177 5.22 7.96 16.62
N GLU A 178 6.34 7.49 17.17
CA GLU A 178 7.52 8.34 17.42
C GLU A 178 8.26 8.69 16.13
N ALA A 179 8.41 7.73 15.23
CA ALA A 179 9.10 7.92 13.95
C ALA A 179 8.32 8.78 12.95
N CYS A 180 7.00 8.65 12.95
CA CYS A 180 6.10 9.32 12.02
C CYS A 180 4.89 9.93 12.77
N PRO A 181 5.09 10.97 13.61
CA PRO A 181 4.06 11.47 14.53
C PRO A 181 2.83 12.07 13.84
N ASP A 182 2.99 12.55 12.60
CA ASP A 182 1.93 13.18 11.82
C ASP A 182 1.19 12.17 10.92
N ILE A 183 1.61 10.89 10.91
CA ILE A 183 1.03 9.87 10.06
C ILE A 183 0.29 8.86 10.93
N PRO A 184 -1.02 8.68 10.74
CA PRO A 184 -1.77 7.67 11.46
C PRO A 184 -1.24 6.26 11.19
N ALA A 185 -1.24 5.43 12.22
CA ALA A 185 -0.82 4.03 12.12
C ALA A 185 -1.93 3.10 12.60
N MET A 186 -2.17 2.01 11.89
CA MET A 186 -3.12 0.96 12.24
C MET A 186 -2.42 -0.39 12.34
N LYS A 187 -3.00 -1.31 13.13
CA LYS A 187 -2.49 -2.67 13.30
C LYS A 187 -3.52 -3.70 12.79
N ILE A 188 -3.08 -4.66 11.98
CA ILE A 188 -3.96 -5.69 11.41
C ILE A 188 -3.31 -7.08 11.38
N SER A 189 -4.14 -8.11 11.26
CA SER A 189 -3.77 -9.41 10.69
C SER A 189 -4.64 -9.66 9.46
N ALA A 190 -4.06 -9.52 8.28
CA ALA A 190 -4.78 -9.83 7.04
C ALA A 190 -5.17 -11.32 6.97
N LYS A 191 -4.38 -12.20 7.58
CA LYS A 191 -4.64 -13.65 7.68
C LYS A 191 -5.88 -13.95 8.49
N ASP A 192 -6.00 -13.36 9.68
CA ASP A 192 -7.10 -13.60 10.61
C ASP A 192 -8.23 -12.59 10.44
N LYS A 193 -8.07 -11.61 9.53
CA LYS A 193 -8.99 -10.52 9.26
C LYS A 193 -9.21 -9.55 10.45
N THR A 194 -8.32 -9.59 11.45
CA THR A 194 -8.34 -8.65 12.57
C THR A 194 -7.96 -7.25 12.08
N GLY A 195 -8.74 -6.23 12.45
CA GLY A 195 -8.52 -4.83 12.06
C GLY A 195 -8.92 -4.51 10.62
N ILE A 196 -9.38 -5.47 9.82
CA ILE A 196 -9.85 -5.23 8.43
C ILE A 196 -11.11 -4.36 8.37
N PRO A 197 -12.14 -4.56 9.24
CA PRO A 197 -13.29 -3.67 9.27
C PRO A 197 -12.93 -2.20 9.52
N GLU A 198 -12.11 -1.94 10.52
CA GLU A 198 -11.66 -0.61 10.91
C GLU A 198 -10.80 0.04 9.81
N LEU A 199 -9.93 -0.76 9.18
CA LEU A 199 -9.13 -0.30 8.05
C LEU A 199 -10.02 0.05 6.85
N ALA A 200 -11.02 -0.77 6.52
CA ALA A 200 -11.96 -0.49 5.44
C ALA A 200 -12.78 0.79 5.70
N GLU A 201 -13.25 1.00 6.93
CA GLU A 201 -13.93 2.22 7.33
C GLU A 201 -13.01 3.44 7.17
N TYR A 202 -11.78 3.36 7.66
CA TYR A 202 -10.82 4.45 7.53
C TYR A 202 -10.57 4.82 6.07
N LEU A 203 -10.29 3.85 5.21
CA LEU A 203 -10.00 4.05 3.79
C LEU A 203 -11.17 4.61 2.97
N THR A 204 -12.41 4.40 3.43
CA THR A 204 -13.61 4.88 2.74
C THR A 204 -14.15 6.21 3.28
N THR A 205 -13.67 6.64 4.44
CA THR A 205 -14.12 7.89 5.09
C THR A 205 -13.06 8.99 5.09
N HIS A 206 -11.81 8.68 4.75
CA HIS A 206 -10.71 9.64 4.66
C HIS A 206 -10.18 9.72 3.23
N GLU A 207 -9.65 10.88 2.89
CA GLU A 207 -8.98 11.13 1.62
C GLU A 207 -7.46 11.34 1.85
N THR A 208 -6.68 11.21 0.79
CA THR A 208 -5.24 11.50 0.82
C THR A 208 -5.02 12.97 1.18
N ALA A 209 -3.97 13.24 1.95
CA ALA A 209 -3.54 14.59 2.25
C ALA A 209 -2.88 15.30 1.05
N LEU A 210 -2.56 14.56 -0.03
CA LEU A 210 -1.81 15.05 -1.19
C LEU A 210 -0.56 15.85 -0.77
N LYS A 211 0.12 15.37 0.27
CA LYS A 211 1.32 16.06 0.77
C LYS A 211 2.40 16.08 -0.31
N ASN A 212 3.12 17.19 -0.38
CA ASN A 212 4.28 17.28 -1.26
C ASN A 212 5.38 16.40 -0.69
N PHE A 213 5.65 15.31 -1.36
CA PHE A 213 6.72 14.38 -1.02
C PHE A 213 7.65 14.30 -2.22
N SER A 214 8.85 14.88 -2.10
CA SER A 214 9.87 14.76 -3.14
C SER A 214 11.06 13.98 -2.60
N VAL A 215 11.43 12.92 -3.29
CA VAL A 215 12.71 12.26 -3.05
C VAL A 215 13.82 13.22 -3.45
N ARG A 216 14.55 13.74 -2.45
CA ARG A 216 15.52 14.82 -2.64
C ARG A 216 16.70 14.46 -3.55
N ASN A 217 16.87 13.19 -3.90
CA ASN A 217 17.98 12.75 -4.73
C ASN A 217 17.64 11.46 -5.48
N ASN A 218 17.14 11.60 -6.72
CA ASN A 218 16.86 10.46 -7.60
C ASN A 218 18.10 9.57 -7.87
N GLN A 219 19.31 10.09 -7.68
CA GLN A 219 20.54 9.33 -7.89
C GLN A 219 20.84 8.39 -6.72
N GLU A 220 20.62 8.84 -5.48
CA GLU A 220 20.73 7.96 -4.29
C GLU A 220 19.72 6.83 -4.33
N PHE A 221 18.58 7.08 -4.96
CA PHE A 221 17.53 6.09 -5.15
C PHE A 221 17.91 5.02 -6.19
N ALA A 222 18.44 5.45 -7.33
CA ALA A 222 18.90 4.54 -8.39
C ALA A 222 20.09 3.68 -7.92
N ASP A 223 20.94 4.23 -7.05
CA ASP A 223 22.08 3.52 -6.46
C ASP A 223 21.66 2.50 -5.40
N ALA A 224 20.50 2.70 -4.74
CA ALA A 224 19.93 1.76 -3.77
C ALA A 224 19.17 0.59 -4.41
N GLU A 225 18.75 0.72 -5.67
CA GLU A 225 18.08 -0.34 -6.45
C GLU A 225 19.07 -1.21 -7.25
N ALA A 226 20.31 -0.80 -7.43
CA ALA A 226 21.33 -1.50 -8.24
C ALA A 226 22.11 -2.53 -7.40
#